data_3603be634fc229a15c9f98e06f55c4d9
#
_entry.id   3603be634fc229a15c9f98e06f55c4d9
#
_cell.length_a   1.000
_cell.length_b   1.000
_cell.length_c   1.000
_cell.angle_alpha   90.00
_cell.angle_beta   90.00
_cell.angle_gamma   90.00
#
_symmetry.space_group_name_H-M   'P 1'
#
loop_
_entity.id
_entity.type
_entity.pdbx_description
1 polymer ?
#
loop_
_entity_poly.entity_id
_entity_poly.type
_entity_poly.pdbx_seq_one_letter_code
_entity_poly.pdbx_strand_id
1 'polypeptide(L)'
;VDNVFATPILQKPLEFGADVVVYSGTKHIDGQGRAMGGCILTDDVEWSDDDLKQFMRHTGPSLSPFNAWVHLKGLETLEIRVERHCESAQKVAEFLEGQSAVSKVLFPGLKSHPQYDLAQSQMSGPGTVVCFNIDGDMARTFTFLNAMELIDISNNLGDAKSLMTHPATTTHQRLTPEGRLEVGITDNLVRLSVGLEDVYDIIEDLDQALKA
;
A
#
# COMPACT_ATOMS: atom_id res chain seq x y z
N VAL A 1 -10.54 1.18 -12.46
CA VAL A 1 -10.13 0.85 -11.08
C VAL A 1 -8.63 1.03 -10.94
N ASP A 2 -8.17 1.74 -9.89
CA ASP A 2 -6.78 1.70 -9.44
C ASP A 2 -6.60 0.52 -8.48
N ASN A 3 -5.89 -0.51 -8.91
CA ASN A 3 -5.69 -1.75 -8.15
C ASN A 3 -4.26 -1.88 -7.58
N VAL A 4 -3.60 -0.76 -7.35
CA VAL A 4 -2.20 -0.72 -6.92
C VAL A 4 -1.99 -1.41 -5.57
N PHE A 5 -2.93 -1.25 -4.62
CA PHE A 5 -2.82 -1.82 -3.27
C PHE A 5 -3.03 -3.33 -3.23
N ALA A 6 -4.05 -3.82 -3.96
CA ALA A 6 -4.37 -5.24 -3.98
C ALA A 6 -3.44 -6.04 -4.91
N THR A 7 -2.81 -5.39 -5.87
CA THR A 7 -2.01 -6.03 -6.92
C THR A 7 -2.82 -7.00 -7.79
N PRO A 8 -2.33 -7.47 -8.93
CA PRO A 8 -3.01 -8.50 -9.72
C PRO A 8 -3.01 -9.88 -9.04
N ILE A 9 -2.25 -10.05 -7.96
CA ILE A 9 -2.17 -11.30 -7.21
C ILE A 9 -3.41 -11.47 -6.30
N LEU A 10 -3.81 -10.39 -5.61
CA LEU A 10 -4.88 -10.47 -4.62
C LEU A 10 -6.26 -10.17 -5.17
N GLN A 11 -6.36 -9.36 -6.23
CA GLN A 11 -7.64 -9.00 -6.83
C GLN A 11 -7.52 -8.80 -8.33
N LYS A 12 -8.55 -9.22 -9.07
CA LYS A 12 -8.65 -9.11 -10.53
C LYS A 12 -9.92 -8.33 -10.92
N PRO A 13 -9.88 -7.00 -10.90
CA PRO A 13 -11.09 -6.18 -11.07
C PRO A 13 -11.83 -6.36 -12.40
N LEU A 14 -11.17 -6.78 -13.49
CA LEU A 14 -11.82 -7.11 -14.75
C LEU A 14 -12.85 -8.25 -14.57
N GLU A 15 -12.58 -9.24 -13.73
CA GLU A 15 -13.50 -10.34 -13.41
C GLU A 15 -14.76 -9.86 -12.64
N PHE A 16 -14.70 -8.65 -12.05
CA PHE A 16 -15.79 -7.98 -11.36
C PHE A 16 -16.48 -6.89 -12.19
N GLY A 17 -16.21 -6.82 -13.49
CA GLY A 17 -16.86 -5.91 -14.41
C GLY A 17 -16.22 -4.51 -14.51
N ALA A 18 -14.97 -4.34 -14.09
CA ALA A 18 -14.23 -3.13 -14.39
C ALA A 18 -13.83 -3.11 -15.87
N ASP A 19 -14.01 -1.98 -16.56
CA ASP A 19 -13.61 -1.83 -17.97
C ASP A 19 -12.10 -1.59 -18.10
N VAL A 20 -11.52 -0.89 -17.12
CA VAL A 20 -10.11 -0.51 -17.12
C VAL A 20 -9.52 -0.67 -15.73
N VAL A 21 -8.33 -1.28 -15.65
CA VAL A 21 -7.54 -1.41 -14.42
C VAL A 21 -6.19 -0.76 -14.62
N VAL A 22 -5.76 0.01 -13.62
CA VAL A 22 -4.42 0.65 -13.63
C VAL A 22 -3.56 0.13 -12.48
N TYR A 23 -2.26 0.02 -12.76
CA TYR A 23 -1.25 -0.34 -11.78
C TYR A 23 -0.08 0.64 -11.84
N SER A 24 0.39 1.09 -10.67
CA SER A 24 1.71 1.71 -10.56
C SER A 24 2.78 0.64 -10.53
N GLY A 25 3.62 0.59 -11.55
CA GLY A 25 4.80 -0.27 -11.57
C GLY A 25 5.83 0.09 -10.50
N THR A 26 5.83 1.35 -10.06
CA THR A 26 6.69 1.88 -9.00
C THR A 26 6.51 1.19 -7.63
N LYS A 27 5.35 0.54 -7.40
CA LYS A 27 4.96 -0.07 -6.13
C LYS A 27 5.37 -1.56 -6.10
N HIS A 28 4.48 -2.45 -5.78
CA HIS A 28 4.73 -3.89 -5.65
C HIS A 28 5.37 -4.54 -6.89
N ILE A 29 5.08 -4.03 -8.11
CA ILE A 29 5.64 -4.60 -9.34
C ILE A 29 7.17 -4.44 -9.34
N ASP A 30 7.69 -3.23 -9.15
CA ASP A 30 9.12 -3.02 -8.93
C ASP A 30 9.60 -3.64 -7.60
N GLY A 31 8.91 -3.32 -6.51
CA GLY A 31 9.09 -3.88 -5.18
C GLY A 31 10.38 -3.47 -4.46
N GLN A 32 11.14 -2.51 -4.98
CA GLN A 32 12.40 -2.05 -4.36
C GLN A 32 12.66 -0.55 -4.59
N GLY A 33 11.68 0.23 -5.05
CA GLY A 33 11.82 1.67 -5.26
C GLY A 33 12.85 2.08 -6.33
N ARG A 34 13.12 1.22 -7.33
CA ARG A 34 14.19 1.41 -8.34
C ARG A 34 13.71 2.16 -9.58
N ALA A 35 12.45 1.95 -10.00
CA ALA A 35 11.94 2.43 -11.27
C ALA A 35 10.52 2.97 -11.16
N MET A 36 10.26 4.03 -11.91
CA MET A 36 8.91 4.56 -12.11
C MET A 36 8.30 3.96 -13.37
N GLY A 37 7.02 3.59 -13.28
CA GLY A 37 6.27 3.08 -14.41
C GLY A 37 4.86 2.69 -14.01
N GLY A 38 4.11 2.18 -14.96
CA GLY A 38 2.75 1.68 -14.74
C GLY A 38 2.23 0.96 -15.95
N CYS A 39 1.07 0.37 -15.81
CA CYS A 39 0.35 -0.24 -16.91
C CYS A 39 -1.16 0.01 -16.79
N ILE A 40 -1.82 -0.01 -17.92
CA ILE A 40 -3.27 0.05 -18.07
C ILE A 40 -3.69 -1.28 -18.71
N LEU A 41 -4.66 -1.96 -18.12
CA LEU A 41 -5.23 -3.20 -18.59
C LEU A 41 -6.69 -3.02 -18.92
N THR A 42 -7.13 -3.60 -20.04
CA THR A 42 -8.52 -3.65 -20.46
C THR A 42 -8.77 -4.86 -21.35
N ASP A 43 -9.99 -5.38 -21.35
CA ASP A 43 -10.45 -6.40 -22.29
C ASP A 43 -11.04 -5.77 -23.56
N ASP A 44 -11.25 -4.43 -23.58
CA ASP A 44 -11.69 -3.69 -24.75
C ASP A 44 -10.50 -3.41 -25.69
N VAL A 45 -10.30 -4.32 -26.65
CA VAL A 45 -9.23 -4.26 -27.63
C VAL A 45 -9.42 -3.09 -28.59
N GLU A 46 -10.67 -2.80 -29.01
CA GLU A 46 -10.96 -1.71 -29.95
C GLU A 46 -10.62 -0.36 -29.33
N TRP A 47 -11.11 -0.08 -28.13
CA TRP A 47 -10.74 1.14 -27.39
C TRP A 47 -9.24 1.24 -27.13
N SER A 48 -8.60 0.11 -26.79
CA SER A 48 -7.15 0.08 -26.55
C SER A 48 -6.35 0.46 -27.79
N ASP A 49 -6.76 -0.04 -28.98
CA ASP A 49 -6.00 0.17 -30.22
C ASP A 49 -6.29 1.54 -30.86
N ASP A 50 -7.54 1.96 -30.85
CA ASP A 50 -7.97 3.15 -31.55
C ASP A 50 -7.79 4.43 -30.71
N ASP A 51 -8.06 4.37 -29.41
CA ASP A 51 -8.03 5.55 -28.54
C ASP A 51 -6.76 5.58 -27.66
N LEU A 52 -6.57 4.57 -26.81
CA LEU A 52 -5.53 4.59 -25.78
C LEU A 52 -4.13 4.57 -26.38
N LYS A 53 -3.84 3.68 -27.32
CA LYS A 53 -2.52 3.61 -27.97
C LYS A 53 -2.21 4.88 -28.74
N GLN A 54 -3.20 5.47 -29.44
CA GLN A 54 -3.02 6.74 -30.16
C GLN A 54 -2.75 7.89 -29.20
N PHE A 55 -3.53 7.99 -28.12
CA PHE A 55 -3.28 8.97 -27.08
C PHE A 55 -1.86 8.87 -26.52
N MET A 56 -1.45 7.67 -26.08
CA MET A 56 -0.10 7.45 -25.55
C MET A 56 0.99 7.77 -26.56
N ARG A 57 0.80 7.39 -27.83
CA ARG A 57 1.76 7.66 -28.91
C ARG A 57 1.98 9.16 -29.14
N HIS A 58 0.92 9.95 -29.07
CA HIS A 58 0.97 11.39 -29.35
C HIS A 58 1.30 12.25 -28.14
N THR A 59 1.04 11.77 -26.92
CA THR A 59 1.36 12.50 -25.66
C THR A 59 2.72 12.11 -25.07
N GLY A 60 3.31 10.99 -25.53
CA GLY A 60 4.68 10.61 -25.25
C GLY A 60 4.98 9.85 -23.95
N PRO A 61 4.01 9.35 -23.15
CA PRO A 61 4.33 8.51 -21.99
C PRO A 61 4.92 7.18 -22.49
N SER A 62 6.23 7.07 -22.42
CA SER A 62 6.99 5.92 -22.91
C SER A 62 7.91 5.42 -21.80
N LEU A 63 7.75 4.15 -21.45
CA LEU A 63 8.62 3.50 -20.49
C LEU A 63 10.02 3.29 -21.11
N SER A 64 11.08 3.68 -20.40
CA SER A 64 12.44 3.41 -20.89
C SER A 64 12.70 1.91 -20.92
N PRO A 65 13.56 1.40 -21.85
CA PRO A 65 13.90 -0.02 -21.90
C PRO A 65 14.48 -0.55 -20.59
N PHE A 66 15.24 0.27 -19.87
CA PHE A 66 15.78 -0.11 -18.57
C PHE A 66 14.66 -0.27 -17.51
N ASN A 67 13.74 0.69 -17.41
CA ASN A 67 12.62 0.57 -16.49
C ASN A 67 11.71 -0.60 -16.85
N ALA A 68 11.49 -0.85 -18.14
CA ALA A 68 10.72 -2.01 -18.60
C ALA A 68 11.37 -3.32 -18.16
N TRP A 69 12.69 -3.43 -18.27
CA TRP A 69 13.44 -4.59 -17.82
C TRP A 69 13.36 -4.76 -16.28
N VAL A 70 13.49 -3.68 -15.52
CA VAL A 70 13.35 -3.71 -14.04
C VAL A 70 11.97 -4.21 -13.66
N HIS A 71 10.90 -3.68 -14.26
CA HIS A 71 9.53 -4.13 -13.98
C HIS A 71 9.31 -5.59 -14.39
N LEU A 72 9.82 -6.01 -15.54
CA LEU A 72 9.74 -7.41 -15.97
C LEU A 72 10.40 -8.34 -14.94
N LYS A 73 11.57 -7.97 -14.43
CA LYS A 73 12.26 -8.73 -13.38
C LYS A 73 11.52 -8.69 -12.05
N GLY A 74 10.86 -7.60 -11.73
CA GLY A 74 9.99 -7.48 -10.56
C GLY A 74 8.76 -8.40 -10.62
N LEU A 75 8.17 -8.55 -11.81
CA LEU A 75 7.02 -9.44 -12.02
C LEU A 75 7.36 -10.92 -11.78
N GLU A 76 8.59 -11.36 -12.08
CA GLU A 76 9.02 -12.76 -11.88
C GLU A 76 8.91 -13.23 -10.42
N THR A 77 8.93 -12.31 -9.46
CA THR A 77 8.85 -12.62 -8.02
C THR A 77 7.66 -11.95 -7.33
N LEU A 78 6.76 -11.34 -8.09
CA LEU A 78 5.67 -10.54 -7.53
C LEU A 78 4.78 -11.37 -6.58
N GLU A 79 4.35 -12.54 -7.00
CA GLU A 79 3.48 -13.43 -6.23
C GLU A 79 4.10 -13.79 -4.88
N ILE A 80 5.31 -14.34 -4.89
CA ILE A 80 6.04 -14.75 -3.68
C ILE A 80 6.22 -13.58 -2.70
N ARG A 81 6.51 -12.38 -3.23
CA ARG A 81 6.67 -11.19 -2.40
C ARG A 81 5.34 -10.74 -1.79
N VAL A 82 4.29 -10.68 -2.60
CA VAL A 82 2.96 -10.26 -2.14
C VAL A 82 2.41 -11.21 -1.09
N GLU A 83 2.55 -12.52 -1.27
CA GLU A 83 2.16 -13.53 -0.28
C GLU A 83 2.91 -13.32 1.04
N ARG A 84 4.23 -13.14 0.99
CA ARG A 84 5.03 -12.90 2.19
C ARG A 84 4.67 -11.58 2.88
N HIS A 85 4.45 -10.50 2.11
CA HIS A 85 3.96 -9.23 2.66
C HIS A 85 2.61 -9.41 3.39
N CYS A 86 1.67 -10.14 2.79
CA CYS A 86 0.36 -10.41 3.38
C CYS A 86 0.46 -11.16 4.70
N GLU A 87 1.29 -12.22 4.76
CA GLU A 87 1.52 -12.99 5.99
C GLU A 87 2.09 -12.12 7.11
N SER A 88 3.08 -11.28 6.77
CA SER A 88 3.69 -10.36 7.74
C SER A 88 2.72 -9.27 8.17
N ALA A 89 1.96 -8.68 7.22
CA ALA A 89 0.97 -7.64 7.49
C ALA A 89 -0.15 -8.14 8.42
N GLN A 90 -0.59 -9.39 8.26
CA GLN A 90 -1.59 -10.00 9.14
C GLN A 90 -1.09 -10.05 10.58
N LYS A 91 0.13 -10.56 10.81
CA LYS A 91 0.73 -10.66 12.16
C LYS A 91 0.96 -9.29 12.79
N VAL A 92 1.42 -8.32 12.00
CA VAL A 92 1.62 -6.94 12.45
C VAL A 92 0.29 -6.30 12.84
N ALA A 93 -0.77 -6.48 12.03
CA ALA A 93 -2.09 -5.93 12.33
C ALA A 93 -2.70 -6.53 13.60
N GLU A 94 -2.57 -7.85 13.79
CA GLU A 94 -3.01 -8.55 15.01
C GLU A 94 -2.25 -8.07 16.24
N PHE A 95 -0.92 -7.87 16.12
CA PHE A 95 -0.12 -7.29 17.20
C PHE A 95 -0.60 -5.89 17.57
N LEU A 96 -0.78 -5.01 16.57
CA LEU A 96 -1.21 -3.63 16.79
C LEU A 96 -2.61 -3.52 17.40
N GLU A 97 -3.55 -4.41 17.02
CA GLU A 97 -4.90 -4.44 17.58
C GLU A 97 -4.91 -4.74 19.09
N GLY A 98 -3.88 -5.44 19.58
CA GLY A 98 -3.69 -5.74 21.01
C GLY A 98 -3.01 -4.63 21.83
N GLN A 99 -2.53 -3.54 21.20
CA GLN A 99 -1.75 -2.52 21.89
C GLN A 99 -2.61 -1.40 22.46
N SER A 100 -2.44 -1.06 23.73
CA SER A 100 -3.18 0.04 24.38
C SER A 100 -2.80 1.43 23.84
N ALA A 101 -1.62 1.57 23.24
CA ALA A 101 -1.16 2.80 22.59
C ALA A 101 -1.71 2.98 21.16
N VAL A 102 -2.54 2.03 20.68
CA VAL A 102 -3.19 2.07 19.37
C VAL A 102 -4.69 2.10 19.56
N SER A 103 -5.33 3.17 19.12
CA SER A 103 -6.78 3.36 19.33
C SER A 103 -7.64 2.70 18.25
N LYS A 104 -7.06 2.44 17.06
CA LYS A 104 -7.76 1.83 15.93
C LYS A 104 -6.76 1.20 14.96
N VAL A 105 -7.09 0.03 14.43
CA VAL A 105 -6.39 -0.59 13.29
C VAL A 105 -7.35 -0.74 12.12
N LEU A 106 -6.91 -0.39 10.92
CA LEU A 106 -7.64 -0.55 9.67
C LEU A 106 -6.84 -1.48 8.76
N PHE A 107 -7.25 -2.73 8.70
CA PHE A 107 -6.62 -3.74 7.86
C PHE A 107 -7.67 -4.76 7.42
N PRO A 108 -7.84 -5.03 6.11
CA PRO A 108 -8.91 -5.88 5.60
C PRO A 108 -8.87 -7.34 6.08
N GLY A 109 -7.73 -7.79 6.61
CA GLY A 109 -7.57 -9.12 7.19
C GLY A 109 -8.06 -9.27 8.64
N LEU A 110 -8.43 -8.17 9.30
CA LEU A 110 -8.98 -8.21 10.65
C LEU A 110 -10.52 -8.23 10.63
N LYS A 111 -11.13 -9.05 11.47
CA LYS A 111 -12.60 -9.10 11.63
C LYS A 111 -13.22 -7.78 12.11
N SER A 112 -12.43 -6.93 12.75
CA SER A 112 -12.79 -5.57 13.17
C SER A 112 -12.90 -4.58 12.01
N HIS A 113 -12.37 -4.93 10.81
CA HIS A 113 -12.46 -4.05 9.64
C HIS A 113 -13.91 -3.97 9.13
N PRO A 114 -14.46 -2.77 8.88
CA PRO A 114 -15.87 -2.60 8.52
C PRO A 114 -16.29 -3.29 7.21
N GLN A 115 -15.33 -3.59 6.33
CA GLN A 115 -15.55 -4.27 5.06
C GLN A 115 -14.85 -5.64 5.00
N TYR A 116 -14.66 -6.30 6.15
CA TYR A 116 -13.99 -7.60 6.21
C TYR A 116 -14.63 -8.63 5.26
N ASP A 117 -15.94 -8.84 5.35
CA ASP A 117 -16.65 -9.83 4.52
C ASP A 117 -16.57 -9.51 3.02
N LEU A 118 -16.63 -8.22 2.66
CA LEU A 118 -16.46 -7.77 1.28
C LEU A 118 -15.03 -8.07 0.78
N ALA A 119 -14.02 -7.78 1.57
CA ALA A 119 -12.63 -8.08 1.24
C ALA A 119 -12.43 -9.59 1.03
N GLN A 120 -12.98 -10.43 1.92
CA GLN A 120 -12.93 -11.89 1.77
C GLN A 120 -13.63 -12.41 0.50
N SER A 121 -14.66 -11.70 0.01
CA SER A 121 -15.38 -12.09 -1.20
C SER A 121 -14.69 -11.67 -2.51
N GLN A 122 -13.85 -10.65 -2.47
CA GLN A 122 -13.24 -10.05 -3.67
C GLN A 122 -11.73 -10.28 -3.79
N MET A 123 -11.06 -10.61 -2.69
CA MET A 123 -9.60 -10.72 -2.63
C MET A 123 -9.17 -12.09 -2.15
N SER A 124 -8.06 -12.58 -2.68
CA SER A 124 -7.44 -13.86 -2.26
C SER A 124 -6.56 -13.71 -1.01
N GLY A 125 -6.32 -12.49 -0.53
CA GLY A 125 -5.51 -12.19 0.66
C GLY A 125 -5.78 -10.79 1.20
N PRO A 126 -5.30 -10.49 2.43
CA PRO A 126 -5.72 -9.31 3.18
C PRO A 126 -5.08 -7.99 2.74
N GLY A 127 -4.06 -8.05 1.88
CA GLY A 127 -3.25 -6.89 1.50
C GLY A 127 -1.96 -6.75 2.32
N THR A 128 -1.20 -5.71 1.99
CA THR A 128 0.18 -5.50 2.46
C THR A 128 0.35 -4.21 3.28
N VAL A 129 -0.73 -3.44 3.39
CA VAL A 129 -0.72 -2.10 4.00
C VAL A 129 -1.63 -2.09 5.21
N VAL A 130 -1.07 -1.75 6.37
CA VAL A 130 -1.78 -1.61 7.64
C VAL A 130 -1.87 -0.13 8.00
N CYS A 131 -3.07 0.39 8.22
CA CYS A 131 -3.27 1.74 8.75
C CYS A 131 -3.72 1.65 10.21
N PHE A 132 -3.21 2.53 11.06
CA PHE A 132 -3.59 2.56 12.46
C PHE A 132 -3.47 3.96 13.06
N ASN A 133 -4.22 4.20 14.13
CA ASN A 133 -4.20 5.46 14.85
C ASN A 133 -3.43 5.28 16.17
N ILE A 134 -2.41 6.10 16.37
CA ILE A 134 -1.72 6.19 17.66
C ILE A 134 -2.68 6.82 18.68
N ASP A 135 -2.74 6.28 19.88
CA ASP A 135 -3.51 6.90 20.96
C ASP A 135 -2.81 8.18 21.42
N GLY A 136 -3.48 9.32 21.18
CA GLY A 136 -2.95 10.65 21.46
C GLY A 136 -3.09 11.61 20.28
N ASP A 137 -2.31 12.67 20.32
CA ASP A 137 -2.30 13.75 19.34
C ASP A 137 -1.16 13.58 18.27
N MET A 138 -1.05 14.58 17.41
CA MET A 138 0.00 14.62 16.39
C MET A 138 1.41 14.59 16.99
N ALA A 139 1.63 15.26 18.12
CA ALA A 139 2.96 15.30 18.76
C ALA A 139 3.38 13.89 19.25
N ARG A 140 2.43 13.18 19.88
CA ARG A 140 2.63 11.77 20.28
C ARG A 140 2.90 10.88 19.07
N THR A 141 2.19 11.10 17.96
CA THR A 141 2.40 10.37 16.71
C THR A 141 3.80 10.61 16.15
N PHE A 142 4.30 11.84 16.16
CA PHE A 142 5.67 12.13 15.73
C PHE A 142 6.74 11.57 16.69
N THR A 143 6.47 11.49 17.99
CA THR A 143 7.36 10.80 18.94
C THR A 143 7.49 9.32 18.55
N PHE A 144 6.39 8.64 18.30
CA PHE A 144 6.38 7.27 17.80
C PHE A 144 7.17 7.12 16.48
N LEU A 145 6.88 7.98 15.48
CA LEU A 145 7.54 7.93 14.18
C LEU A 145 9.07 8.11 14.28
N ASN A 146 9.51 9.02 15.14
CA ASN A 146 10.94 9.32 15.33
C ASN A 146 11.68 8.25 16.15
N ALA A 147 10.97 7.39 16.85
CA ALA A 147 11.55 6.31 17.65
C ALA A 147 11.78 5.01 16.86
N MET A 148 11.27 4.89 15.62
CA MET A 148 11.52 3.71 14.80
C MET A 148 12.98 3.60 14.39
N GLU A 149 13.54 2.39 14.44
CA GLU A 149 14.93 2.09 14.13
C GLU A 149 15.11 1.25 12.87
N LEU A 150 14.16 0.36 12.56
CA LEU A 150 14.18 -0.51 11.39
C LEU A 150 13.31 0.04 10.25
N ILE A 151 12.11 0.51 10.58
CA ILE A 151 11.11 0.95 9.61
C ILE A 151 11.46 2.34 9.07
N ASP A 152 11.70 2.45 7.77
CA ASP A 152 12.02 3.71 7.11
C ASP A 152 10.78 4.63 6.98
N ILE A 153 10.99 5.94 7.12
CA ILE A 153 9.96 6.95 6.85
C ILE A 153 9.91 7.25 5.36
N SER A 154 8.82 6.88 4.70
CA SER A 154 8.61 7.14 3.27
C SER A 154 7.13 7.12 2.90
N ASN A 155 6.76 7.91 1.89
CA ASN A 155 5.40 7.89 1.34
C ASN A 155 5.19 6.82 0.24
N ASN A 156 6.21 6.00 -0.06
CA ASN A 156 6.08 4.88 -0.99
C ASN A 156 5.36 3.69 -0.31
N LEU A 157 5.13 2.63 -1.05
CA LEU A 157 4.55 1.37 -0.57
C LEU A 157 4.92 0.20 -1.48
N GLY A 158 4.74 -1.02 -1.00
CA GLY A 158 5.01 -2.24 -1.77
C GLY A 158 6.49 -2.51 -2.01
N ASP A 159 7.36 -1.89 -1.21
CA ASP A 159 8.81 -2.09 -1.22
C ASP A 159 9.18 -3.34 -0.39
N ALA A 160 10.33 -3.92 -0.68
CA ALA A 160 10.93 -4.97 0.13
C ALA A 160 11.22 -4.51 1.57
N LYS A 161 11.37 -3.20 1.77
CA LYS A 161 11.51 -2.57 3.08
C LYS A 161 10.16 -2.16 3.66
N SER A 162 10.03 -2.26 4.97
CA SER A 162 8.91 -1.67 5.70
C SER A 162 8.98 -0.15 5.66
N LEU A 163 7.87 0.49 5.26
CA LEU A 163 7.80 1.94 5.07
C LEU A 163 6.63 2.54 5.84
N MET A 164 6.91 3.51 6.70
CA MET A 164 5.90 4.24 7.47
C MET A 164 5.66 5.63 6.89
N THR A 165 4.39 6.03 6.85
CA THR A 165 3.96 7.35 6.39
C THR A 165 2.97 7.96 7.37
N HIS A 166 3.07 9.28 7.58
CA HIS A 166 2.03 10.09 8.22
C HIS A 166 1.19 10.78 7.14
N PRO A 167 0.00 10.26 6.78
CA PRO A 167 -0.76 10.75 5.63
C PRO A 167 -1.14 12.22 5.71
N ALA A 168 -1.49 12.72 6.90
CA ALA A 168 -1.95 14.10 7.10
C ALA A 168 -0.91 15.15 6.69
N THR A 169 0.39 14.87 6.86
CA THR A 169 1.48 15.81 6.54
C THR A 169 2.24 15.47 5.26
N THR A 170 1.89 14.37 4.59
CA THR A 170 2.56 13.91 3.37
C THR A 170 1.56 13.75 2.21
N THR A 171 0.98 12.58 2.04
CA THR A 171 0.14 12.24 0.89
C THR A 171 -1.16 13.05 0.80
N HIS A 172 -1.70 13.53 1.93
CA HIS A 172 -2.94 14.29 2.01
C HIS A 172 -2.74 15.73 2.53
N GLN A 173 -1.51 16.24 2.53
CA GLN A 173 -1.18 17.60 3.02
C GLN A 173 -1.88 18.74 2.27
N ARG A 174 -2.36 18.49 1.04
CA ARG A 174 -3.09 19.49 0.22
C ARG A 174 -4.55 19.63 0.60
N LEU A 175 -5.11 18.68 1.36
CA LEU A 175 -6.47 18.76 1.86
C LEU A 175 -6.52 19.65 3.10
N THR A 176 -7.65 20.36 3.27
CA THR A 176 -7.94 21.04 4.55
C THR A 176 -8.11 20.04 5.67
N PRO A 177 -8.00 20.45 6.96
CA PRO A 177 -8.26 19.54 8.07
C PRO A 177 -9.64 18.85 7.97
N GLU A 178 -10.68 19.59 7.59
CA GLU A 178 -12.04 19.07 7.38
C GLU A 178 -12.07 18.05 6.24
N GLY A 179 -11.46 18.38 5.09
CA GLY A 179 -11.37 17.48 3.95
C GLY A 179 -10.57 16.20 4.24
N ARG A 180 -9.55 16.26 5.12
CA ARG A 180 -8.87 15.04 5.59
C ARG A 180 -9.79 14.17 6.44
N LEU A 181 -10.57 14.76 7.34
CA LEU A 181 -11.51 14.02 8.19
C LEU A 181 -12.61 13.35 7.37
N GLU A 182 -13.11 13.99 6.32
CA GLU A 182 -14.11 13.41 5.40
C GLU A 182 -13.63 12.11 4.74
N VAL A 183 -12.31 12.01 4.46
CA VAL A 183 -11.68 10.80 3.92
C VAL A 183 -11.04 9.91 4.98
N GLY A 184 -11.31 10.18 6.26
CA GLY A 184 -10.84 9.36 7.39
C GLY A 184 -9.37 9.55 7.77
N ILE A 185 -8.73 10.62 7.31
CA ILE A 185 -7.33 10.94 7.64
C ILE A 185 -7.29 11.87 8.86
N THR A 186 -7.02 11.31 10.02
CA THR A 186 -6.83 12.04 11.27
C THR A 186 -5.36 12.39 11.50
N ASP A 187 -5.10 13.33 12.41
CA ASP A 187 -3.74 13.79 12.73
C ASP A 187 -2.88 12.74 13.48
N ASN A 188 -3.48 11.67 13.94
CA ASN A 188 -2.81 10.55 14.59
C ASN A 188 -2.82 9.25 13.76
N LEU A 189 -3.25 9.32 12.49
CA LEU A 189 -3.22 8.18 11.59
C LEU A 189 -1.83 8.00 10.99
N VAL A 190 -1.35 6.76 11.01
CA VAL A 190 -0.15 6.33 10.30
C VAL A 190 -0.46 5.17 9.36
N ARG A 191 0.32 5.03 8.30
CA ARG A 191 0.21 3.96 7.30
C ARG A 191 1.53 3.22 7.19
N LEU A 192 1.52 1.94 7.50
CA LEU A 192 2.63 1.03 7.33
C LEU A 192 2.44 0.19 6.07
N SER A 193 3.37 0.28 5.14
CA SER A 193 3.58 -0.72 4.08
C SER A 193 4.56 -1.75 4.62
N VAL A 194 4.08 -2.94 4.92
CA VAL A 194 4.89 -4.00 5.54
C VAL A 194 5.85 -4.57 4.51
N GLY A 195 7.14 -4.68 4.85
CA GLY A 195 8.21 -5.19 4.01
C GLY A 195 8.40 -6.71 4.08
N LEU A 196 9.58 -7.15 3.66
CA LEU A 196 10.00 -8.56 3.61
C LEU A 196 10.98 -8.92 4.73
N GLU A 197 11.27 -8.01 5.65
CA GLU A 197 12.09 -8.25 6.83
C GLU A 197 11.48 -9.37 7.68
N ASP A 198 12.22 -9.87 8.66
CA ASP A 198 11.63 -10.78 9.64
C ASP A 198 10.48 -10.07 10.36
N VAL A 199 9.33 -10.72 10.41
CA VAL A 199 8.11 -10.08 10.98
C VAL A 199 8.25 -9.77 12.46
N TYR A 200 9.08 -10.54 13.19
CA TYR A 200 9.31 -10.30 14.61
C TYR A 200 10.21 -9.08 14.83
N ASP A 201 11.16 -8.82 13.92
CA ASP A 201 11.98 -7.59 13.97
C ASP A 201 11.09 -6.35 13.68
N ILE A 202 10.15 -6.43 12.73
CA ILE A 202 9.16 -5.37 12.48
C ILE A 202 8.30 -5.13 13.72
N ILE A 203 7.81 -6.19 14.36
CA ILE A 203 6.99 -6.10 15.58
C ILE A 203 7.80 -5.52 16.75
N GLU A 204 9.05 -5.90 16.91
CA GLU A 204 9.93 -5.38 17.97
C GLU A 204 10.18 -3.87 17.79
N ASP A 205 10.41 -3.43 16.54
CA ASP A 205 10.58 -1.99 16.23
C ASP A 205 9.31 -1.19 16.54
N LEU A 206 8.13 -1.71 16.16
CA LEU A 206 6.85 -1.09 16.50
C LEU A 206 6.60 -1.06 18.01
N ASP A 207 6.90 -2.15 18.74
CA ASP A 207 6.67 -2.26 20.19
C ASP A 207 7.53 -1.26 20.97
N GLN A 208 8.82 -1.15 20.62
CA GLN A 208 9.71 -0.18 21.27
C GLN A 208 9.30 1.27 20.95
N ALA A 209 8.91 1.57 19.70
CA ALA A 209 8.48 2.90 19.30
C ALA A 209 7.14 3.31 19.94
N LEU A 210 6.21 2.37 20.17
CA LEU A 210 4.96 2.62 20.89
C LEU A 210 5.19 2.99 22.37
N LYS A 211 6.30 2.60 22.96
CA LYS A 211 6.68 2.88 24.36
C LYS A 211 7.47 4.17 24.53
N ALA A 212 7.98 4.77 23.45
CA ALA A 212 8.73 6.02 23.49
C ALA A 212 7.79 7.20 23.82
#